data_55b6a58a0b8646f62284dc0337204c6d
#
_entry.id   55b6a58a0b8646f62284dc0337204c6d
#
_cell.length_a   1.000
_cell.length_b   1.000
_cell.length_c   1.000
_cell.angle_alpha   90.00
_cell.angle_beta   90.00
_cell.angle_gamma   90.00
#
_symmetry.space_group_name_H-M   'P 1'
#
loop_
_entity.id
_entity.type
_entity.pdbx_description
1 polymer ?
#
loop_
_entity_poly.entity_id
_entity_poly.type
_entity_poly.pdbx_seq_one_letter_code
_entity_poly.pdbx_strand_id
1 'polypeptide(L)'
;MVPHLGGLVDEMAFVHSLTSKTNTHGPAENFLSTGFVLDGFPSIGAWITYALGTENQDLPAFVAIPDPRGVPQASVNNWGPGFLPAEFQGTPFSSKDPVRNLAPPVGVTSASDQAARSLLKQLNTEHLRNHPGESALAARIASYELAARMQLSVPRISDLSTEPDHILRMYGADDRKNELKAGFARNCILARR
;
A
#
# COMPACT_ATOMS: atom_id res chain seq x y z
N MET A 1 -17.77 21.41 -4.10
CA MET A 1 -16.99 22.10 -5.13
C MET A 1 -15.55 22.19 -4.68
N VAL A 2 -14.60 22.25 -5.61
CA VAL A 2 -13.15 22.13 -5.37
C VAL A 2 -12.44 23.43 -5.79
N PRO A 3 -12.54 24.51 -4.99
CA PRO A 3 -12.10 25.85 -5.39
C PRO A 3 -10.60 25.92 -5.72
N HIS A 4 -9.77 25.15 -5.04
CA HIS A 4 -8.33 25.11 -5.31
C HIS A 4 -7.99 24.46 -6.64
N LEU A 5 -8.73 23.42 -7.06
CA LEU A 5 -8.59 22.84 -8.41
C LEU A 5 -9.03 23.80 -9.50
N GLY A 6 -10.04 24.64 -9.23
CA GLY A 6 -10.46 25.69 -10.15
C GLY A 6 -9.37 26.69 -10.49
N GLY A 7 -8.44 26.94 -9.57
CA GLY A 7 -7.27 27.80 -9.82
C GLY A 7 -6.18 27.16 -10.70
N LEU A 8 -6.25 25.84 -10.92
CA LEU A 8 -5.28 25.08 -11.72
C LEU A 8 -5.84 24.60 -13.05
N VAL A 9 -7.02 25.13 -13.46
CA VAL A 9 -7.75 24.62 -14.63
C VAL A 9 -6.93 24.73 -15.93
N ASP A 10 -6.13 25.78 -16.06
CA ASP A 10 -5.28 26.01 -17.24
C ASP A 10 -4.08 25.03 -17.33
N GLU A 11 -3.77 24.35 -16.22
CA GLU A 11 -2.72 23.33 -16.14
C GLU A 11 -3.27 21.90 -16.28
N MET A 12 -4.60 21.74 -16.50
CA MET A 12 -5.28 20.46 -16.55
C MET A 12 -5.74 20.11 -17.96
N ALA A 13 -5.58 18.84 -18.33
CA ALA A 13 -6.22 18.27 -19.52
C ALA A 13 -7.55 17.59 -19.12
N PHE A 14 -8.65 17.96 -19.79
CA PHE A 14 -9.98 17.43 -19.52
C PHE A 14 -10.39 16.44 -20.61
N VAL A 15 -10.60 15.18 -20.25
CA VAL A 15 -11.10 14.15 -21.17
C VAL A 15 -12.59 13.96 -20.92
N HIS A 16 -13.43 14.64 -21.73
CA HIS A 16 -14.89 14.62 -21.56
C HIS A 16 -15.59 13.39 -22.14
N SER A 17 -14.94 12.66 -23.02
CA SER A 17 -15.51 11.50 -23.74
C SER A 17 -15.11 10.15 -23.13
N LEU A 18 -14.63 10.13 -21.90
CA LEU A 18 -14.23 8.89 -21.23
C LEU A 18 -15.47 8.03 -20.96
N THR A 19 -15.40 6.75 -21.37
CA THR A 19 -16.47 5.77 -21.15
C THR A 19 -15.92 4.54 -20.44
N SER A 20 -16.81 3.76 -19.83
CA SER A 20 -16.49 2.48 -19.18
C SER A 20 -17.29 1.35 -19.81
N LYS A 21 -16.75 0.12 -19.76
CA LYS A 21 -17.43 -1.10 -20.22
C LYS A 21 -18.46 -1.62 -19.20
N THR A 22 -18.52 -1.03 -18.02
CA THR A 22 -19.41 -1.46 -16.94
C THR A 22 -19.87 -0.27 -16.10
N ASN A 23 -21.06 -0.40 -15.50
CA ASN A 23 -21.64 0.53 -14.53
C ASN A 23 -21.76 -0.08 -13.13
N THR A 24 -21.24 -1.29 -12.92
CA THR A 24 -21.25 -1.99 -11.63
C THR A 24 -19.97 -1.70 -10.86
N HIS A 25 -20.05 -1.34 -9.58
CA HIS A 25 -18.92 -0.85 -8.79
C HIS A 25 -17.70 -1.78 -8.78
N GLY A 26 -17.85 -3.04 -8.40
CA GLY A 26 -16.71 -3.97 -8.34
C GLY A 26 -15.97 -4.12 -9.67
N PRO A 27 -16.64 -4.49 -10.76
CA PRO A 27 -16.05 -4.52 -12.10
C PRO A 27 -15.49 -3.17 -12.58
N ALA A 28 -16.13 -2.04 -12.20
CA ALA A 28 -15.65 -0.71 -12.56
C ALA A 28 -14.35 -0.33 -11.82
N GLU A 29 -14.26 -0.64 -10.53
CA GLU A 29 -13.04 -0.47 -9.74
C GLU A 29 -11.89 -1.32 -10.29
N ASN A 30 -12.19 -2.58 -10.64
CA ASN A 30 -11.24 -3.48 -11.27
C ASN A 30 -10.78 -2.93 -12.63
N PHE A 31 -11.73 -2.45 -13.45
CA PHE A 31 -11.41 -1.85 -14.75
C PHE A 31 -10.52 -0.61 -14.61
N LEU A 32 -10.78 0.25 -13.63
CA LEU A 32 -9.98 1.43 -13.35
C LEU A 32 -8.53 1.08 -12.91
N SER A 33 -8.39 0.00 -12.13
CA SER A 33 -7.10 -0.40 -11.55
C SER A 33 -6.24 -1.26 -12.48
N THR A 34 -6.87 -2.05 -13.37
CA THR A 34 -6.19 -3.07 -14.18
C THR A 34 -6.37 -2.88 -15.69
N GLY A 35 -7.38 -2.10 -16.12
CA GLY A 35 -7.80 -2.01 -17.53
C GLY A 35 -8.78 -3.11 -17.96
N PHE A 36 -9.16 -4.03 -17.06
CA PHE A 36 -10.05 -5.15 -17.34
C PHE A 36 -11.20 -5.22 -16.32
N VAL A 37 -12.39 -5.59 -16.76
CA VAL A 37 -13.57 -5.78 -15.88
C VAL A 37 -13.55 -7.11 -15.15
N LEU A 38 -12.76 -8.08 -15.63
CA LEU A 38 -12.58 -9.41 -15.06
C LEU A 38 -11.40 -9.41 -14.08
N ASP A 39 -11.48 -10.30 -13.10
CA ASP A 39 -10.40 -10.55 -12.14
C ASP A 39 -9.21 -11.28 -12.80
N GLY A 40 -8.06 -11.26 -12.13
CA GLY A 40 -6.87 -12.00 -12.53
C GLY A 40 -5.85 -11.20 -13.37
N PHE A 41 -6.12 -9.92 -13.60
CA PHE A 41 -5.18 -9.03 -14.29
C PHE A 41 -4.36 -8.20 -13.30
N PRO A 42 -3.08 -7.91 -13.60
CA PRO A 42 -2.25 -7.09 -12.72
C PRO A 42 -2.76 -5.66 -12.63
N SER A 43 -2.75 -5.11 -11.42
CA SER A 43 -2.98 -3.68 -11.21
C SER A 43 -1.84 -2.83 -11.79
N ILE A 44 -2.11 -1.56 -12.06
CA ILE A 44 -1.12 -0.62 -12.60
C ILE A 44 0.14 -0.56 -11.72
N GLY A 45 -0.01 -0.57 -10.39
CA GLY A 45 1.14 -0.57 -9.47
C GLY A 45 1.95 -1.86 -9.54
N ALA A 46 1.30 -3.02 -9.73
CA ALA A 46 1.98 -4.29 -9.94
C ALA A 46 2.81 -4.28 -11.24
N TRP A 47 2.27 -3.73 -12.33
CA TRP A 47 3.00 -3.56 -13.59
C TRP A 47 4.21 -2.63 -13.46
N ILE A 48 4.04 -1.50 -12.77
CA ILE A 48 5.13 -0.54 -12.54
C ILE A 48 6.25 -1.20 -11.72
N THR A 49 5.89 -1.89 -10.65
CA THR A 49 6.85 -2.59 -9.79
C THR A 49 7.58 -3.72 -10.55
N TYR A 50 6.85 -4.47 -11.37
CA TYR A 50 7.44 -5.52 -12.21
C TYR A 50 8.45 -4.96 -13.22
N ALA A 51 8.11 -3.85 -13.87
CA ALA A 51 8.95 -3.27 -14.93
C ALA A 51 10.14 -2.46 -14.41
N LEU A 52 9.96 -1.71 -13.32
CA LEU A 52 10.95 -0.74 -12.83
C LEU A 52 11.61 -1.16 -11.51
N GLY A 53 11.01 -2.10 -10.77
CA GLY A 53 11.48 -2.48 -9.43
C GLY A 53 11.29 -1.37 -8.40
N THR A 54 12.15 -1.35 -7.40
CA THR A 54 12.20 -0.32 -6.35
C THR A 54 13.63 -0.07 -5.89
N GLU A 55 13.94 1.18 -5.58
CA GLU A 55 15.20 1.56 -4.93
C GLU A 55 15.11 1.44 -3.40
N ASN A 56 13.90 1.39 -2.86
CA ASN A 56 13.67 1.31 -1.41
C ASN A 56 13.71 -0.14 -0.94
N GLN A 57 14.52 -0.41 0.08
CA GLN A 57 14.68 -1.74 0.67
C GLN A 57 13.87 -1.95 1.96
N ASP A 58 13.36 -0.87 2.55
CA ASP A 58 12.72 -0.88 3.87
C ASP A 58 11.20 -0.69 3.81
N LEU A 59 10.68 -0.36 2.62
CA LEU A 59 9.26 -0.20 2.36
C LEU A 59 8.84 -1.07 1.18
N PRO A 60 7.53 -1.43 1.10
CA PRO A 60 7.00 -2.12 -0.07
C PRO A 60 7.22 -1.27 -1.33
N ALA A 61 7.55 -1.93 -2.44
CA ALA A 61 7.69 -1.28 -3.73
C ALA A 61 6.37 -0.68 -4.25
N PHE A 62 5.25 -1.28 -3.85
CA PHE A 62 3.92 -0.82 -4.17
C PHE A 62 3.09 -0.69 -2.89
N VAL A 63 2.74 0.54 -2.53
CA VAL A 63 1.86 0.87 -1.40
C VAL A 63 0.50 1.28 -1.93
N ALA A 64 -0.56 0.68 -1.40
CA ALA A 64 -1.94 1.06 -1.64
C ALA A 64 -2.49 1.77 -0.39
N ILE A 65 -3.08 2.96 -0.56
CA ILE A 65 -3.69 3.72 0.55
C ILE A 65 -5.20 3.78 0.29
N PRO A 66 -6.00 2.87 0.85
CA PRO A 66 -7.44 2.84 0.62
C PRO A 66 -8.15 4.02 1.29
N ASP A 67 -9.39 4.27 0.84
CA ASP A 67 -10.26 5.30 1.39
C ASP A 67 -10.49 5.06 2.90
N PRO A 68 -10.56 6.12 3.75
CA PRO A 68 -10.84 5.98 5.18
C PRO A 68 -12.17 5.29 5.51
N ARG A 69 -13.12 5.27 4.57
CA ARG A 69 -14.41 4.57 4.71
C ARG A 69 -14.29 3.05 4.62
N GLY A 70 -13.25 2.54 4.01
CA GLY A 70 -13.00 1.12 3.88
C GLY A 70 -12.34 0.71 2.57
N VAL A 71 -12.20 -0.59 2.44
CA VAL A 71 -11.62 -1.22 1.24
C VAL A 71 -12.65 -1.19 0.11
N PRO A 72 -12.26 -0.92 -1.14
CA PRO A 72 -13.13 -1.00 -2.31
C PRO A 72 -13.80 -2.38 -2.48
N GLN A 73 -14.88 -2.48 -3.26
CA GLN A 73 -15.60 -3.74 -3.47
C GLN A 73 -14.76 -4.81 -4.16
N ALA A 74 -13.90 -4.41 -5.10
CA ALA A 74 -12.94 -5.32 -5.73
C ALA A 74 -11.78 -5.72 -4.80
N SER A 75 -11.74 -5.16 -3.57
CA SER A 75 -10.81 -5.51 -2.51
C SER A 75 -9.35 -5.57 -2.99
N VAL A 76 -8.68 -6.67 -2.68
CA VAL A 76 -7.26 -6.90 -3.01
C VAL A 76 -6.97 -6.89 -4.52
N ASN A 77 -7.97 -7.07 -5.38
CA ASN A 77 -7.78 -7.04 -6.83
C ASN A 77 -7.33 -5.65 -7.30
N ASN A 78 -7.71 -4.57 -6.59
CA ASN A 78 -7.30 -3.20 -6.94
C ASN A 78 -5.79 -2.96 -6.82
N TRP A 79 -5.08 -3.78 -6.04
CA TRP A 79 -3.63 -3.75 -5.89
C TRP A 79 -2.99 -5.14 -6.00
N GLY A 80 -3.71 -6.06 -6.63
CA GLY A 80 -3.26 -7.42 -6.84
C GLY A 80 -2.23 -7.56 -7.96
N PRO A 81 -1.43 -8.63 -7.92
CA PRO A 81 -0.44 -8.93 -8.93
C PRO A 81 -1.06 -9.58 -10.18
N GLY A 82 -2.33 -10.03 -10.13
CA GLY A 82 -2.97 -10.80 -11.20
C GLY A 82 -2.17 -12.06 -11.54
N PHE A 83 -1.79 -12.21 -12.81
CA PHE A 83 -0.96 -13.32 -13.30
C PHE A 83 0.55 -13.08 -13.11
N LEU A 84 0.98 -11.90 -12.64
CA LEU A 84 2.38 -11.69 -12.27
C LEU A 84 2.72 -12.43 -10.97
N PRO A 85 4.01 -12.69 -10.68
CA PRO A 85 4.42 -13.24 -9.39
C PRO A 85 3.87 -12.45 -8.19
N ALA A 86 3.51 -13.14 -7.12
CA ALA A 86 2.86 -12.57 -5.95
C ALA A 86 3.69 -11.49 -5.22
N GLU A 87 5.00 -11.43 -5.46
CA GLU A 87 5.90 -10.42 -4.91
C GLU A 87 5.60 -8.98 -5.39
N PHE A 88 4.87 -8.84 -6.51
CA PHE A 88 4.47 -7.53 -7.07
C PHE A 88 3.12 -7.03 -6.54
N GLN A 89 2.54 -7.73 -5.57
CA GLN A 89 1.31 -7.30 -4.91
C GLN A 89 1.53 -6.03 -4.08
N GLY A 90 0.56 -5.10 -4.14
CA GLY A 90 0.55 -3.92 -3.29
C GLY A 90 0.29 -4.23 -1.82
N THR A 91 0.92 -3.48 -0.94
CA THR A 91 0.72 -3.56 0.50
C THR A 91 -0.19 -2.41 0.95
N PRO A 92 -1.36 -2.70 1.57
CA PRO A 92 -2.25 -1.65 2.02
C PRO A 92 -1.72 -0.96 3.27
N PHE A 93 -1.68 0.38 3.25
CA PHE A 93 -1.37 1.26 4.38
C PHE A 93 -2.57 2.15 4.69
N SER A 94 -2.72 2.54 5.95
CA SER A 94 -3.74 3.48 6.39
C SER A 94 -3.18 4.38 7.49
N SER A 95 -3.53 5.66 7.46
CA SER A 95 -3.18 6.59 8.55
C SER A 95 -3.92 6.30 9.85
N LYS A 96 -5.04 5.54 9.80
CA LYS A 96 -5.83 5.16 10.98
C LYS A 96 -5.32 3.88 11.63
N ASP A 97 -4.90 2.91 10.83
CA ASP A 97 -4.39 1.62 11.28
C ASP A 97 -3.20 1.28 10.36
N PRO A 98 -2.02 1.85 10.63
CA PRO A 98 -0.87 1.68 9.75
C PRO A 98 -0.58 0.20 9.53
N VAL A 99 0.48 -0.36 9.79
CA VAL A 99 0.69 -1.81 9.66
C VAL A 99 0.54 -2.45 11.03
N ARG A 100 -0.32 -3.47 11.14
CA ARG A 100 -0.54 -4.21 12.39
C ARG A 100 0.68 -5.04 12.77
N ASN A 101 0.82 -5.29 14.06
CA ASN A 101 1.83 -6.20 14.62
C ASN A 101 3.30 -5.85 14.31
N LEU A 102 3.60 -4.55 14.14
CA LEU A 102 4.99 -4.10 13.95
C LEU A 102 5.82 -4.14 15.24
N ALA A 103 5.18 -4.00 16.41
CA ALA A 103 5.89 -4.07 17.68
C ALA A 103 6.16 -5.54 18.08
N PRO A 104 7.38 -5.85 18.57
CA PRO A 104 7.66 -7.17 19.13
C PRO A 104 6.72 -7.49 20.30
N PRO A 105 6.35 -8.76 20.51
CA PRO A 105 5.55 -9.17 21.66
C PRO A 105 6.26 -8.84 22.98
N VAL A 106 5.46 -8.64 24.04
CA VAL A 106 5.99 -8.40 25.39
C VAL A 106 6.91 -9.55 25.81
N GLY A 107 8.10 -9.22 26.31
CA GLY A 107 9.12 -10.19 26.75
C GLY A 107 10.10 -10.64 25.65
N VAL A 108 9.91 -10.24 24.40
CA VAL A 108 10.87 -10.48 23.32
C VAL A 108 11.92 -9.36 23.31
N THR A 109 13.18 -9.72 23.51
CA THR A 109 14.30 -8.78 23.40
C THR A 109 14.76 -8.65 21.95
N SER A 110 15.41 -7.54 21.61
CA SER A 110 15.97 -7.33 20.26
C SER A 110 16.94 -8.46 19.86
N ALA A 111 17.75 -8.94 20.80
CA ALA A 111 18.70 -10.04 20.54
C ALA A 111 17.97 -11.37 20.26
N SER A 112 16.94 -11.70 21.05
CA SER A 112 16.17 -12.94 20.85
C SER A 112 15.35 -12.88 19.54
N ASP A 113 14.80 -11.71 19.19
CA ASP A 113 14.10 -11.50 17.94
C ASP A 113 15.03 -11.66 16.73
N GLN A 114 16.22 -11.07 16.78
CA GLN A 114 17.21 -11.20 15.72
C GLN A 114 17.69 -12.64 15.54
N ALA A 115 17.92 -13.38 16.63
CA ALA A 115 18.29 -14.79 16.58
C ALA A 115 17.17 -15.65 15.97
N ALA A 116 15.93 -15.43 16.37
CA ALA A 116 14.77 -16.11 15.82
C ALA A 116 14.60 -15.84 14.30
N ARG A 117 14.77 -14.59 13.86
CA ARG A 117 14.72 -14.23 12.43
C ARG A 117 15.84 -14.88 11.63
N SER A 118 17.05 -14.93 12.17
CA SER A 118 18.18 -15.58 11.51
C SER A 118 17.95 -17.07 11.32
N LEU A 119 17.42 -17.75 12.33
CA LEU A 119 17.04 -19.16 12.24
C LEU A 119 15.92 -19.37 11.21
N LEU A 120 14.86 -18.54 11.26
CA LEU A 120 13.75 -18.63 10.33
C LEU A 120 14.22 -18.43 8.87
N LYS A 121 15.14 -17.49 8.64
CA LYS A 121 15.74 -17.28 7.31
C LYS A 121 16.47 -18.51 6.81
N GLN A 122 17.24 -19.21 7.67
CA GLN A 122 17.92 -20.45 7.29
C GLN A 122 16.91 -21.54 6.94
N LEU A 123 15.87 -21.74 7.75
CA LEU A 123 14.82 -22.73 7.50
C LEU A 123 14.06 -22.43 6.21
N ASN A 124 13.70 -21.15 5.99
CA ASN A 124 13.02 -20.72 4.77
C ASN A 124 13.89 -20.92 3.51
N THR A 125 15.20 -20.65 3.61
CA THR A 125 16.13 -20.86 2.50
C THR A 125 16.22 -22.35 2.12
N GLU A 126 16.29 -23.23 3.12
CA GLU A 126 16.31 -24.67 2.90
C GLU A 126 14.97 -25.16 2.31
N HIS A 127 13.86 -24.64 2.82
CA HIS A 127 12.53 -24.97 2.30
C HIS A 127 12.36 -24.58 0.83
N LEU A 128 12.80 -23.36 0.46
CA LEU A 128 12.78 -22.90 -0.95
C LEU A 128 13.61 -23.79 -1.88
N ARG A 129 14.77 -24.26 -1.44
CA ARG A 129 15.62 -25.18 -2.24
C ARG A 129 14.90 -26.47 -2.58
N ASN A 130 14.06 -26.96 -1.65
CA ASN A 130 13.28 -28.17 -1.82
C ASN A 130 11.98 -27.96 -2.62
N HIS A 131 11.61 -26.70 -2.92
CA HIS A 131 10.39 -26.32 -3.65
C HIS A 131 10.71 -25.32 -4.78
N PRO A 132 11.50 -25.74 -5.79
CA PRO A 132 11.90 -24.84 -6.87
C PRO A 132 10.69 -24.44 -7.73
N GLY A 133 10.61 -23.17 -8.09
CA GLY A 133 9.56 -22.64 -8.96
C GLY A 133 8.26 -22.22 -8.27
N GLU A 134 8.11 -22.41 -6.96
CA GLU A 134 6.94 -21.94 -6.21
C GLU A 134 7.01 -20.43 -5.91
N SER A 135 6.58 -19.60 -6.86
CA SER A 135 6.62 -18.14 -6.73
C SER A 135 5.79 -17.61 -5.54
N ALA A 136 4.69 -18.27 -5.21
CA ALA A 136 3.84 -17.90 -4.07
C ALA A 136 4.55 -18.13 -2.73
N LEU A 137 5.35 -19.20 -2.61
CA LEU A 137 6.16 -19.47 -1.42
C LEU A 137 7.27 -18.44 -1.28
N ALA A 138 8.00 -18.17 -2.36
CA ALA A 138 9.05 -17.14 -2.38
C ALA A 138 8.51 -15.75 -2.01
N ALA A 139 7.37 -15.35 -2.59
CA ALA A 139 6.72 -14.08 -2.27
C ALA A 139 6.28 -14.00 -0.80
N ARG A 140 5.76 -15.08 -0.22
CA ARG A 140 5.38 -15.12 1.20
C ARG A 140 6.59 -14.92 2.11
N ILE A 141 7.70 -15.59 1.82
CA ILE A 141 8.95 -15.43 2.58
C ILE A 141 9.47 -14.00 2.48
N ALA A 142 9.54 -13.44 1.26
CA ALA A 142 9.95 -12.06 1.02
C ALA A 142 9.05 -11.05 1.77
N SER A 143 7.74 -11.30 1.82
CA SER A 143 6.77 -10.49 2.55
C SER A 143 7.04 -10.47 4.07
N TYR A 144 7.38 -11.60 4.67
CA TYR A 144 7.76 -11.66 6.09
C TYR A 144 9.10 -10.97 6.36
N GLU A 145 10.08 -11.13 5.50
CA GLU A 145 11.37 -10.44 5.62
C GLU A 145 11.19 -8.91 5.48
N LEU A 146 10.35 -8.46 4.56
CA LEU A 146 10.00 -7.05 4.41
C LEU A 146 9.29 -6.53 5.66
N ALA A 147 8.29 -7.26 6.18
CA ALA A 147 7.58 -6.89 7.40
C ALA A 147 8.55 -6.70 8.59
N ALA A 148 9.58 -7.50 8.66
CA ALA A 148 10.63 -7.36 9.67
C ALA A 148 11.44 -6.06 9.51
N ARG A 149 11.76 -5.64 8.28
CA ARG A 149 12.45 -4.36 8.02
C ARG A 149 11.51 -3.16 8.26
N MET A 150 10.24 -3.31 7.92
CA MET A 150 9.21 -2.27 8.13
C MET A 150 9.00 -1.91 9.60
N GLN A 151 9.31 -2.79 10.54
CA GLN A 151 9.16 -2.51 11.98
C GLN A 151 9.91 -1.26 12.44
N LEU A 152 10.99 -0.90 11.78
CA LEU A 152 11.78 0.30 12.08
C LEU A 152 11.31 1.53 11.29
N SER A 153 10.87 1.34 10.05
CA SER A 153 10.60 2.42 9.10
C SER A 153 9.15 2.92 9.16
N VAL A 154 8.18 1.99 9.21
CA VAL A 154 6.75 2.33 9.15
C VAL A 154 6.27 3.16 10.33
N PRO A 155 6.63 2.89 11.61
CA PRO A 155 6.19 3.74 12.72
C PRO A 155 6.58 5.20 12.53
N ARG A 156 7.79 5.45 12.03
CA ARG A 156 8.29 6.82 11.80
C ARG A 156 7.56 7.52 10.66
N ILE A 157 7.21 6.80 9.60
CA ILE A 157 6.47 7.36 8.45
C ILE A 157 5.02 7.59 8.81
N SER A 158 4.40 6.69 9.57
CA SER A 158 3.00 6.75 9.96
C SER A 158 2.70 7.74 11.09
N ASP A 159 3.72 8.16 11.85
CA ASP A 159 3.56 9.11 12.94
C ASP A 159 3.41 10.53 12.40
N LEU A 160 2.16 10.93 12.18
CA LEU A 160 1.81 12.28 11.74
C LEU A 160 1.89 13.34 12.84
N SER A 161 2.17 12.98 14.11
CA SER A 161 2.34 13.94 15.20
C SER A 161 3.57 14.85 15.01
N THR A 162 4.51 14.41 14.18
CA THR A 162 5.72 15.17 13.82
C THR A 162 5.49 16.16 12.68
N GLU A 163 4.31 16.14 12.03
CA GLU A 163 4.00 17.08 10.97
C GLU A 163 3.76 18.49 11.53
N PRO A 164 4.30 19.54 10.90
CA PRO A 164 4.04 20.90 11.31
C PRO A 164 2.55 21.27 11.23
N ASP A 165 2.05 22.05 12.20
CA ASP A 165 0.65 22.46 12.27
C ASP A 165 0.13 23.14 10.99
N HIS A 166 0.98 23.90 10.29
CA HIS A 166 0.56 24.54 9.05
C HIS A 166 0.31 23.53 7.92
N ILE A 167 1.02 22.40 7.91
CA ILE A 167 0.80 21.29 6.97
C ILE A 167 -0.52 20.59 7.30
N LEU A 168 -0.74 20.26 8.59
CA LEU A 168 -2.00 19.62 9.01
C LEU A 168 -3.21 20.48 8.64
N ARG A 169 -3.13 21.81 8.84
CA ARG A 169 -4.18 22.77 8.45
C ARG A 169 -4.35 22.87 6.93
N MET A 170 -3.25 22.92 6.18
CA MET A 170 -3.28 23.03 4.72
C MET A 170 -3.99 21.83 4.07
N TYR A 171 -3.75 20.62 4.57
CA TYR A 171 -4.45 19.41 4.12
C TYR A 171 -5.85 19.28 4.74
N GLY A 172 -6.13 19.92 5.85
CA GLY A 172 -7.36 19.76 6.63
C GLY A 172 -7.36 18.49 7.50
N ALA A 173 -6.18 18.01 7.88
CA ALA A 173 -6.01 16.81 8.70
C ALA A 173 -6.42 17.02 10.17
N ASP A 174 -6.52 18.27 10.62
CA ASP A 174 -6.94 18.71 11.95
C ASP A 174 -8.45 19.03 12.05
N ASP A 175 -9.24 18.78 11.02
CA ASP A 175 -10.68 19.05 10.99
C ASP A 175 -11.45 18.13 11.94
N ARG A 176 -11.66 18.59 13.17
CA ARG A 176 -12.40 17.85 14.21
C ARG A 176 -13.90 17.72 13.94
N LYS A 177 -14.44 18.51 13.00
CA LYS A 177 -15.88 18.49 12.67
C LYS A 177 -16.21 17.46 11.59
N ASN A 178 -15.23 17.09 10.79
CA ASN A 178 -15.41 16.14 9.71
C ASN A 178 -14.26 15.12 9.70
N GLU A 179 -14.41 14.06 10.51
CA GLU A 179 -13.39 13.01 10.65
C GLU A 179 -13.11 12.27 9.35
N LEU A 180 -14.11 12.13 8.47
CA LEU A 180 -13.89 11.51 7.16
C LEU A 180 -12.95 12.32 6.28
N LYS A 181 -13.17 13.64 6.22
CA LYS A 181 -12.30 14.59 5.52
C LYS A 181 -10.89 14.58 6.13
N ALA A 182 -10.80 14.67 7.46
CA ALA A 182 -9.52 14.64 8.17
C ALA A 182 -8.77 13.31 7.96
N GLY A 183 -9.47 12.19 7.94
CA GLY A 183 -8.90 10.88 7.62
C GLY A 183 -8.33 10.80 6.21
N PHE A 184 -9.06 11.32 5.23
CA PHE A 184 -8.58 11.39 3.85
C PHE A 184 -7.34 12.32 3.73
N ALA A 185 -7.37 13.47 4.41
CA ALA A 185 -6.24 14.39 4.46
C ALA A 185 -4.99 13.74 5.08
N ARG A 186 -5.15 12.98 6.17
CA ARG A 186 -4.05 12.20 6.78
C ARG A 186 -3.49 11.15 5.80
N ASN A 187 -4.35 10.46 5.05
CA ASN A 187 -3.90 9.54 4.00
C ASN A 187 -3.09 10.26 2.91
N CYS A 188 -3.49 11.47 2.50
CA CYS A 188 -2.72 12.28 1.55
C CYS A 188 -1.34 12.69 2.11
N ILE A 189 -1.26 13.05 3.39
CA ILE A 189 0.02 13.35 4.05
C ILE A 189 0.90 12.08 4.11
N LEU A 190 0.32 10.93 4.45
CA LEU A 190 1.02 9.64 4.47
C LEU A 190 1.58 9.29 3.09
N ALA A 191 0.80 9.52 2.02
CA ALA A 191 1.26 9.28 0.64
C ALA A 191 2.41 10.20 0.20
N ARG A 192 2.49 11.41 0.77
CA ARG A 192 3.57 12.36 0.50
C ARG A 192 4.88 11.95 1.16
N ARG A 193 4.83 11.29 2.31
CA ARG A 193 6.00 10.88 3.12
C ARG A 193 6.69 9.64 2.55
#